data_44441f9ae55e2bbb79307a85569ab44e
#
_entry.id   44441f9ae55e2bbb79307a85569ab44e
#
_cell.length_a   1.000
_cell.length_b   1.000
_cell.length_c   1.000
_cell.angle_alpha   90.00
_cell.angle_beta   90.00
_cell.angle_gamma   90.00
#
_symmetry.space_group_name_H-M   'P 1'
#
loop_
_entity.id
_entity.type
_entity.pdbx_description
1 polymer ?
#
loop_
_entity_poly.entity_id
_entity_poly.type
_entity_poly.pdbx_seq_one_letter_code
_entity_poly.pdbx_strand_id
1 'polypeptide(L)'
;MAISKSFAKPYARALFELSTDKILRGLWLHRLQVLDRVFQEADVARAVTQMTSGEAVSWLKSVLGDGIDDDAYALLALLLENKRLTSLGAIRLRFADLMVEFHGFGVLQVTTAVVLSDEERAQALTVFEGLFKQKLIPHYHVDPLIRGGLVGQVNDLVYDGSLKGSLEKLRENLIH
;
A
#
# COMPACT_ATOMS: atom_id res chain seq x y z
N MET A 1 -9.34 -12.45 -5.90
CA MET A 1 -8.39 -11.42 -5.43
C MET A 1 -8.98 -10.29 -4.58
N ALA A 2 -10.28 -9.97 -4.63
CA ALA A 2 -10.89 -8.88 -3.84
C ALA A 2 -11.06 -9.18 -2.33
N ILE A 3 -11.25 -10.42 -1.93
CA ILE A 3 -11.53 -10.84 -0.54
C ILE A 3 -10.30 -10.62 0.37
N SER A 4 -9.09 -10.80 -0.12
CA SER A 4 -7.84 -10.62 0.65
C SER A 4 -7.64 -9.16 1.12
N LYS A 5 -8.06 -8.17 0.33
CA LYS A 5 -7.92 -6.74 0.68
C LYS A 5 -8.85 -6.30 1.82
N SER A 6 -10.04 -6.89 1.94
CA SER A 6 -11.01 -6.54 2.97
C SER A 6 -10.53 -6.91 4.38
N PHE A 7 -9.86 -8.06 4.52
CA PHE A 7 -9.36 -8.53 5.81
C PHE A 7 -8.03 -7.86 6.22
N ALA A 8 -7.29 -7.26 5.30
CA ALA A 8 -6.01 -6.62 5.60
C ALA A 8 -6.15 -5.34 6.43
N LYS A 9 -7.21 -4.57 6.24
CA LYS A 9 -7.42 -3.28 6.91
C LYS A 9 -7.39 -3.37 8.44
N PRO A 10 -8.16 -4.25 9.11
CA PRO A 10 -8.18 -4.31 10.57
C PRO A 10 -6.84 -4.74 11.16
N TYR A 11 -6.13 -5.69 10.52
CA TYR A 11 -4.81 -6.13 10.98
C TYR A 11 -3.77 -5.01 10.85
N ALA A 12 -3.69 -4.37 9.68
CA ALA A 12 -2.75 -3.27 9.47
C ALA A 12 -3.01 -2.10 10.42
N ARG A 13 -4.28 -1.78 10.67
CA ARG A 13 -4.67 -0.71 11.61
C ARG A 13 -4.31 -1.07 13.04
N ALA A 14 -4.60 -2.29 13.50
CA ALA A 14 -4.25 -2.75 14.83
C ALA A 14 -2.73 -2.71 15.06
N LEU A 15 -1.93 -3.20 14.10
CA LEU A 15 -0.46 -3.13 14.18
C LEU A 15 0.03 -1.68 14.22
N PHE A 16 -0.60 -0.79 13.47
CA PHE A 16 -0.24 0.62 13.44
C PHE A 16 -0.57 1.33 14.76
N GLU A 17 -1.71 1.02 15.37
CA GLU A 17 -2.14 1.56 16.67
C GLU A 17 -1.28 1.01 17.82
N LEU A 18 -0.87 -0.26 17.77
CA LEU A 18 0.08 -0.85 18.72
C LEU A 18 1.48 -0.25 18.61
N SER A 19 1.85 0.24 17.44
CA SER A 19 3.15 0.87 17.17
C SER A 19 3.09 2.35 17.55
N THR A 20 3.40 2.68 18.78
CA THR A 20 3.23 4.03 19.33
C THR A 20 4.21 5.05 18.77
N ASP A 21 5.40 4.63 18.34
CA ASP A 21 6.45 5.50 17.85
C ASP A 21 6.95 5.15 16.44
N LYS A 22 7.77 6.05 15.87
CA LYS A 22 8.32 5.92 14.51
C LYS A 22 9.25 4.72 14.37
N ILE A 23 10.00 4.38 15.42
CA ILE A 23 10.98 3.28 15.41
C ILE A 23 10.23 1.95 15.36
N LEU A 24 9.23 1.76 16.23
CA LEU A 24 8.38 0.58 16.26
C LEU A 24 7.62 0.39 14.94
N ARG A 25 7.12 1.47 14.34
CA ARG A 25 6.47 1.41 13.02
C ARG A 25 7.44 0.97 11.92
N GLY A 26 8.65 1.52 11.93
CA GLY A 26 9.71 1.09 11.00
C GLY A 26 10.05 -0.39 11.17
N LEU A 27 10.15 -0.85 12.41
CA LEU A 27 10.40 -2.24 12.75
C LEU A 27 9.27 -3.16 12.24
N TRP A 28 8.01 -2.79 12.47
CA TRP A 28 6.87 -3.54 11.96
C TRP A 28 6.82 -3.60 10.44
N LEU A 29 7.14 -2.51 9.76
CA LEU A 29 7.21 -2.53 8.30
C LEU A 29 8.28 -3.50 7.81
N HIS A 30 9.47 -3.50 8.45
CA HIS A 30 10.54 -4.45 8.15
C HIS A 30 10.12 -5.90 8.40
N ARG A 31 9.51 -6.19 9.56
CA ARG A 31 8.97 -7.53 9.91
C ARG A 31 8.00 -8.03 8.84
N LEU A 32 7.03 -7.18 8.46
CA LEU A 32 6.05 -7.51 7.42
C LEU A 32 6.70 -7.75 6.06
N GLN A 33 7.78 -7.02 5.71
CA GLN A 33 8.53 -7.24 4.48
C GLN A 33 9.26 -8.58 4.47
N VAL A 34 9.91 -8.94 5.58
CA VAL A 34 10.61 -10.21 5.72
C VAL A 34 9.61 -11.36 5.62
N LEU A 35 8.52 -11.31 6.37
CA LEU A 35 7.47 -12.33 6.34
C LEU A 35 6.84 -12.47 4.95
N ASP A 36 6.49 -11.36 4.30
CA ASP A 36 5.90 -11.39 2.96
C ASP A 36 6.84 -12.06 1.95
N ARG A 37 8.15 -11.78 2.02
CA ARG A 37 9.16 -12.42 1.17
C ARG A 37 9.26 -13.92 1.43
N VAL A 38 9.29 -14.35 2.69
CA VAL A 38 9.36 -15.76 3.08
C VAL A 38 8.14 -16.54 2.56
N PHE A 39 6.95 -15.96 2.67
CA PHE A 39 5.71 -16.60 2.22
C PHE A 39 5.40 -16.44 0.72
N GLN A 40 6.21 -15.70 -0.03
CA GLN A 40 6.20 -15.73 -1.50
C GLN A 40 6.79 -17.05 -2.04
N GLU A 41 7.64 -17.73 -1.25
CA GLU A 41 8.12 -19.06 -1.58
C GLU A 41 6.99 -20.09 -1.44
N ALA A 42 6.58 -20.67 -2.58
CA ALA A 42 5.42 -21.57 -2.64
C ALA A 42 5.56 -22.81 -1.76
N ASP A 43 6.79 -23.29 -1.55
CA ASP A 43 7.07 -24.47 -0.75
C ASP A 43 6.90 -24.19 0.75
N VAL A 44 7.34 -23.02 1.21
CA VAL A 44 7.14 -22.55 2.59
C VAL A 44 5.64 -22.35 2.87
N ALA A 45 4.93 -21.67 1.99
CA ALA A 45 3.50 -21.41 2.14
C ALA A 45 2.70 -22.73 2.20
N ARG A 46 3.06 -23.71 1.38
CA ARG A 46 2.45 -25.05 1.39
C ARG A 46 2.76 -25.82 2.67
N ALA A 47 4.02 -25.87 3.09
CA ALA A 47 4.44 -26.58 4.29
C ALA A 47 3.70 -26.06 5.52
N VAL A 48 3.66 -24.75 5.71
CA VAL A 48 3.04 -24.08 6.87
C VAL A 48 1.52 -24.28 6.90
N THR A 49 0.85 -24.35 5.75
CA THR A 49 -0.61 -24.57 5.71
C THR A 49 -1.03 -26.01 6.06
N GLN A 50 -0.09 -26.96 6.07
CA GLN A 50 -0.34 -28.35 6.46
C GLN A 50 -0.05 -28.62 7.95
N MET A 51 0.54 -27.68 8.65
CA MET A 51 0.90 -27.76 10.07
C MET A 51 -0.18 -27.09 10.94
N THR A 52 -0.21 -27.44 12.22
CA THR A 52 -0.95 -26.64 13.19
C THR A 52 -0.24 -25.28 13.42
N SER A 53 -0.95 -24.28 13.91
CA SER A 53 -0.37 -22.94 14.14
C SER A 53 0.88 -22.98 15.03
N GLY A 54 0.87 -23.82 16.08
CA GLY A 54 2.01 -23.99 16.99
C GLY A 54 3.21 -24.68 16.34
N GLU A 55 2.99 -25.74 15.56
CA GLU A 55 4.04 -26.44 14.81
C GLU A 55 4.66 -25.52 13.75
N ALA A 56 3.83 -24.79 13.02
CA ALA A 56 4.27 -23.83 12.01
C ALA A 56 5.15 -22.72 12.59
N VAL A 57 4.75 -22.14 13.72
CA VAL A 57 5.55 -21.12 14.43
C VAL A 57 6.87 -21.71 14.92
N SER A 58 6.85 -22.91 15.50
CA SER A 58 8.07 -23.59 15.99
C SER A 58 9.03 -23.91 14.84
N TRP A 59 8.50 -24.39 13.72
CA TRP A 59 9.28 -24.67 12.52
C TRP A 59 9.87 -23.37 11.94
N LEU A 60 9.09 -22.30 11.84
CA LEU A 60 9.57 -21.00 11.35
C LEU A 60 10.64 -20.42 12.27
N LYS A 61 10.52 -20.56 13.60
CA LYS A 61 11.57 -20.17 14.54
C LYS A 61 12.87 -20.94 14.30
N SER A 62 12.82 -22.21 13.96
CA SER A 62 14.00 -23.01 13.67
C SER A 62 14.69 -22.62 12.34
N VAL A 63 13.92 -22.14 11.36
CA VAL A 63 14.42 -21.76 10.02
C VAL A 63 14.90 -20.31 9.98
N LEU A 64 14.17 -19.39 10.59
CA LEU A 64 14.44 -17.95 10.54
C LEU A 64 15.30 -17.46 11.72
N GLY A 65 15.44 -18.28 12.77
CA GLY A 65 16.24 -17.96 13.95
C GLY A 65 15.83 -16.62 14.58
N ASP A 66 16.83 -15.84 15.02
CA ASP A 66 16.64 -14.54 15.67
C ASP A 66 16.33 -13.38 14.69
N GLY A 67 16.12 -13.70 13.41
CA GLY A 67 15.81 -12.69 12.38
C GLY A 67 14.44 -12.04 12.52
N ILE A 68 13.55 -12.63 13.33
CA ILE A 68 12.19 -12.17 13.58
C ILE A 68 11.89 -12.33 15.07
N ASP A 69 11.24 -11.36 15.66
CA ASP A 69 10.92 -11.37 17.10
C ASP A 69 9.58 -12.06 17.42
N ASP A 70 9.31 -12.24 18.71
CA ASP A 70 8.13 -12.95 19.20
C ASP A 70 6.81 -12.28 18.79
N ASP A 71 6.77 -10.96 18.65
CA ASP A 71 5.58 -10.24 18.21
C ASP A 71 5.17 -10.60 16.78
N ALA A 72 6.16 -10.75 15.87
CA ALA A 72 5.89 -11.16 14.49
C ALA A 72 5.45 -12.63 14.40
N TYR A 73 5.98 -13.50 15.27
CA TYR A 73 5.49 -14.88 15.39
C TYR A 73 4.08 -14.95 15.96
N ALA A 74 3.72 -14.07 16.90
CA ALA A 74 2.35 -13.95 17.41
C ALA A 74 1.37 -13.53 16.29
N LEU A 75 1.76 -12.57 15.46
CA LEU A 75 0.98 -12.19 14.30
C LEU A 75 0.78 -13.36 13.33
N LEU A 76 1.86 -14.13 13.05
CA LEU A 76 1.78 -15.30 12.19
C LEU A 76 0.85 -16.37 12.74
N ALA A 77 0.94 -16.68 14.05
CA ALA A 77 0.03 -17.62 14.71
C ALA A 77 -1.44 -17.19 14.51
N LEU A 78 -1.73 -15.91 14.74
CA LEU A 78 -3.06 -15.35 14.58
C LEU A 78 -3.57 -15.46 13.13
N LEU A 79 -2.71 -15.21 12.14
CA LEU A 79 -3.06 -15.31 10.72
C LEU A 79 -3.28 -16.77 10.28
N LEU A 80 -2.52 -17.71 10.83
CA LEU A 80 -2.66 -19.15 10.59
C LEU A 80 -3.97 -19.69 11.18
N GLU A 81 -4.27 -19.39 12.44
CA GLU A 81 -5.51 -19.79 13.10
C GLU A 81 -6.75 -19.31 12.34
N ASN A 82 -6.69 -18.08 11.83
CA ASN A 82 -7.78 -17.50 11.05
C ASN A 82 -7.76 -17.90 9.56
N LYS A 83 -6.82 -18.72 9.10
CA LYS A 83 -6.63 -19.10 7.68
C LYS A 83 -6.47 -17.88 6.75
N ARG A 84 -5.77 -16.85 7.23
CA ARG A 84 -5.60 -15.55 6.54
C ARG A 84 -4.15 -15.24 6.15
N LEU A 85 -3.29 -16.23 6.14
CA LEU A 85 -1.88 -16.07 5.77
C LEU A 85 -1.70 -15.41 4.39
N THR A 86 -2.57 -15.75 3.42
CA THR A 86 -2.57 -15.15 2.08
C THR A 86 -2.85 -13.65 2.06
N SER A 87 -3.33 -13.08 3.18
CA SER A 87 -3.56 -11.64 3.31
C SER A 87 -2.31 -10.86 3.75
N LEU A 88 -1.20 -11.53 4.06
CA LEU A 88 0.01 -10.92 4.60
C LEU A 88 0.57 -9.81 3.70
N GLY A 89 0.67 -10.04 2.40
CA GLY A 89 1.10 -9.03 1.43
C GLY A 89 0.17 -7.81 1.40
N ALA A 90 -1.15 -8.03 1.50
CA ALA A 90 -2.12 -6.95 1.56
C ALA A 90 -2.04 -6.17 2.90
N ILE A 91 -1.75 -6.86 4.02
CA ILE A 91 -1.51 -6.24 5.34
C ILE A 91 -0.28 -5.34 5.27
N ARG A 92 0.83 -5.84 4.70
CA ARG A 92 2.06 -5.07 4.49
C ARG A 92 1.81 -3.79 3.68
N LEU A 93 1.13 -3.91 2.56
CA LEU A 93 0.82 -2.76 1.70
C LEU A 93 -0.04 -1.74 2.46
N ARG A 94 -1.09 -2.18 3.13
CA ARG A 94 -1.97 -1.27 3.89
C ARG A 94 -1.25 -0.62 5.08
N PHE A 95 -0.34 -1.34 5.74
CA PHE A 95 0.50 -0.77 6.80
C PHE A 95 1.44 0.31 6.26
N ALA A 96 2.05 0.09 5.09
CA ALA A 96 2.85 1.10 4.42
C ALA A 96 2.04 2.35 4.07
N ASP A 97 0.80 2.19 3.56
CA ASP A 97 -0.11 3.33 3.31
C ASP A 97 -0.38 4.13 4.59
N LEU A 98 -0.66 3.44 5.71
CA LEU A 98 -0.89 4.10 7.01
C LEU A 98 0.35 4.86 7.50
N MET A 99 1.55 4.33 7.26
CA MET A 99 2.80 5.04 7.55
C MET A 99 2.90 6.35 6.77
N VAL A 100 2.55 6.32 5.51
CA VAL A 100 2.54 7.50 4.64
C VAL A 100 1.49 8.51 5.11
N GLU A 101 0.26 8.06 5.34
CA GLU A 101 -0.84 8.89 5.86
C GLU A 101 -0.46 9.57 7.18
N PHE A 102 0.16 8.82 8.10
CA PHE A 102 0.54 9.34 9.42
C PHE A 102 1.66 10.38 9.38
N HIS A 103 2.60 10.26 8.46
CA HIS A 103 3.68 11.22 8.29
C HIS A 103 3.25 12.51 7.56
N GLY A 104 1.96 12.65 7.27
CA GLY A 104 1.43 13.79 6.54
C GLY A 104 1.76 13.77 5.05
N PHE A 105 2.21 12.61 4.54
CA PHE A 105 2.37 12.39 3.12
C PHE A 105 1.10 11.74 2.58
N GLY A 106 0.54 12.29 1.50
CA GLY A 106 -0.51 11.64 0.72
C GLY A 106 0.09 10.74 -0.35
N VAL A 107 -0.58 9.65 -0.68
CA VAL A 107 -0.26 8.88 -1.89
C VAL A 107 -0.98 9.54 -3.06
N LEU A 108 -0.21 10.07 -4.00
CA LEU A 108 -0.73 10.68 -5.22
C LEU A 108 -0.66 9.66 -6.37
N GLN A 109 -1.81 9.25 -6.89
CA GLN A 109 -1.88 8.52 -8.14
C GLN A 109 -1.99 9.52 -9.29
N VAL A 110 -0.98 9.55 -10.16
CA VAL A 110 -0.96 10.42 -11.34
C VAL A 110 -1.19 9.57 -12.57
N THR A 111 -2.31 9.82 -13.27
CA THR A 111 -2.57 9.21 -14.57
C THR A 111 -2.22 10.20 -15.67
N THR A 112 -1.44 9.75 -16.65
CA THR A 112 -0.93 10.57 -17.78
C THR A 112 -1.21 9.88 -19.10
N ALA A 113 -1.32 10.65 -20.18
CA ALA A 113 -1.48 10.09 -21.53
C ALA A 113 -0.18 9.49 -22.08
N VAL A 114 0.97 10.00 -21.64
CA VAL A 114 2.31 9.63 -22.10
C VAL A 114 3.26 9.50 -20.91
N VAL A 115 4.40 8.85 -21.13
CA VAL A 115 5.46 8.77 -20.13
C VAL A 115 6.06 10.16 -19.92
N LEU A 116 6.07 10.64 -18.67
CA LEU A 116 6.67 11.91 -18.30
C LEU A 116 8.18 11.79 -18.11
N SER A 117 8.92 12.82 -18.49
CA SER A 117 10.32 13.01 -18.11
C SER A 117 10.45 13.28 -16.59
N ASP A 118 11.66 13.16 -16.05
CA ASP A 118 11.88 13.40 -14.62
C ASP A 118 11.61 14.86 -14.21
N GLU A 119 11.85 15.81 -15.11
CA GLU A 119 11.56 17.23 -14.92
C GLU A 119 10.04 17.48 -14.87
N GLU A 120 9.28 16.90 -15.81
CA GLU A 120 7.82 16.98 -15.84
C GLU A 120 7.18 16.33 -14.60
N ARG A 121 7.74 15.20 -14.13
CA ARG A 121 7.31 14.55 -12.88
C ARG A 121 7.50 15.45 -11.67
N ALA A 122 8.67 16.11 -11.57
CA ALA A 122 8.97 17.02 -10.47
C ALA A 122 8.02 18.25 -10.48
N GLN A 123 7.76 18.82 -11.65
CA GLN A 123 6.82 19.93 -11.82
C GLN A 123 5.39 19.51 -11.46
N ALA A 124 4.92 18.37 -11.96
CA ALA A 124 3.59 17.83 -11.66
C ALA A 124 3.42 17.61 -10.15
N LEU A 125 4.43 17.02 -9.49
CA LEU A 125 4.42 16.80 -8.05
C LEU A 125 4.27 18.12 -7.28
N THR A 126 5.04 19.13 -7.64
CA THR A 126 4.98 20.46 -7.01
C THR A 126 3.59 21.09 -7.13
N VAL A 127 2.98 20.99 -8.30
CA VAL A 127 1.62 21.50 -8.54
C VAL A 127 0.59 20.76 -7.68
N PHE A 128 0.66 19.43 -7.63
CA PHE A 128 -0.27 18.64 -6.83
C PHE A 128 -0.06 18.82 -5.32
N GLU A 129 1.18 18.96 -4.84
CA GLU A 129 1.45 19.31 -3.43
C GLU A 129 0.82 20.65 -3.06
N GLY A 130 0.87 21.63 -3.95
CA GLY A 130 0.20 22.92 -3.77
C GLY A 130 -1.33 22.83 -3.76
N LEU A 131 -1.93 22.01 -4.62
CA LEU A 131 -3.37 21.79 -4.70
C LEU A 131 -3.91 21.04 -3.48
N PHE A 132 -3.26 19.97 -3.09
CA PHE A 132 -3.69 19.13 -1.97
C PHE A 132 -3.17 19.62 -0.60
N LYS A 133 -2.32 20.65 -0.58
CA LYS A 133 -1.73 21.28 0.62
C LYS A 133 -1.05 20.29 1.57
N GLN A 134 -0.41 19.27 1.02
CA GLN A 134 0.35 18.25 1.75
C GLN A 134 1.49 17.70 0.90
N LYS A 135 2.48 17.11 1.56
CA LYS A 135 3.54 16.38 0.86
C LYS A 135 3.00 15.10 0.24
N LEU A 136 3.42 14.79 -0.98
CA LEU A 136 2.87 13.69 -1.76
C LEU A 136 3.96 12.71 -2.19
N ILE A 137 3.61 11.42 -2.19
CA ILE A 137 4.42 10.35 -2.80
C ILE A 137 3.74 9.97 -4.12
N PRO A 138 4.34 10.30 -5.27
CA PRO A 138 3.70 10.09 -6.56
C PRO A 138 3.86 8.66 -7.06
N HIS A 139 2.77 8.09 -7.56
CA HIS A 139 2.72 6.86 -8.36
C HIS A 139 2.19 7.21 -9.75
N TYR A 140 3.04 7.06 -10.76
CA TYR A 140 2.68 7.39 -12.15
C TYR A 140 2.12 6.18 -12.88
N HIS A 141 0.99 6.38 -13.54
CA HIS A 141 0.36 5.41 -14.43
C HIS A 141 0.11 6.06 -15.79
N VAL A 142 0.38 5.32 -16.87
CA VAL A 142 0.14 5.81 -18.24
C VAL A 142 -1.13 5.18 -18.77
N ASP A 143 -2.11 6.03 -19.10
CA ASP A 143 -3.36 5.63 -19.75
C ASP A 143 -3.62 6.52 -20.96
N PRO A 144 -3.44 6.01 -22.20
CA PRO A 144 -3.67 6.77 -23.41
C PRO A 144 -5.11 7.26 -23.60
N LEU A 145 -6.08 6.71 -22.86
CA LEU A 145 -7.50 7.07 -22.99
C LEU A 145 -7.81 8.49 -22.51
N ILE A 146 -6.98 9.08 -21.66
CA ILE A 146 -7.17 10.47 -21.20
C ILE A 146 -6.86 11.53 -22.28
N ARG A 147 -6.28 11.13 -23.42
CA ARG A 147 -5.98 11.97 -24.61
C ARG A 147 -5.10 13.20 -24.35
N GLY A 148 -4.45 13.29 -23.18
CA GLY A 148 -3.57 14.38 -22.79
C GLY A 148 -3.95 15.04 -21.47
N GLY A 149 -2.98 15.73 -20.86
CA GLY A 149 -3.10 16.29 -19.51
C GLY A 149 -2.77 15.29 -18.42
N LEU A 150 -3.09 15.66 -17.18
CA LEU A 150 -2.80 14.92 -15.96
C LEU A 150 -4.06 14.76 -15.11
N VAL A 151 -4.28 13.57 -14.60
CA VAL A 151 -5.29 13.33 -13.55
C VAL A 151 -4.55 12.92 -12.27
N GLY A 152 -4.76 13.68 -11.20
CA GLY A 152 -4.20 13.40 -9.88
C GLY A 152 -5.28 12.97 -8.91
N GLN A 153 -5.05 11.86 -8.20
CA GLN A 153 -5.95 11.35 -7.16
C GLN A 153 -5.19 11.16 -5.84
N VAL A 154 -5.75 11.71 -4.78
CA VAL A 154 -5.28 11.48 -3.40
C VAL A 154 -6.48 11.05 -2.56
N ASN A 155 -6.48 9.81 -2.09
CA ASN A 155 -7.64 9.18 -1.42
C ASN A 155 -8.91 9.28 -2.29
N ASP A 156 -9.95 9.97 -1.79
CA ASP A 156 -11.22 10.17 -2.49
C ASP A 156 -11.25 11.49 -3.31
N LEU A 157 -10.20 12.31 -3.20
CA LEU A 157 -10.10 13.58 -3.92
C LEU A 157 -9.44 13.36 -5.28
N VAL A 158 -10.13 13.75 -6.35
CA VAL A 158 -9.64 13.68 -7.72
C VAL A 158 -9.54 15.07 -8.30
N TYR A 159 -8.39 15.39 -8.85
CA TYR A 159 -8.17 16.57 -9.68
C TYR A 159 -7.98 16.15 -11.13
N ASP A 160 -8.98 16.46 -11.95
CA ASP A 160 -8.96 16.15 -13.37
C ASP A 160 -8.52 17.39 -14.18
N GLY A 161 -7.25 17.38 -14.58
CA GLY A 161 -6.63 18.33 -15.51
C GLY A 161 -6.45 17.76 -16.92
N SER A 162 -7.19 16.70 -17.28
CA SER A 162 -7.15 16.14 -18.63
C SER A 162 -7.83 17.05 -19.66
N LEU A 163 -7.43 16.92 -20.92
CA LEU A 163 -8.11 17.59 -22.02
C LEU A 163 -9.59 17.21 -22.11
N LYS A 164 -9.90 15.95 -21.81
CA LYS A 164 -11.28 15.46 -21.78
C LYS A 164 -12.11 16.17 -20.69
N GLY A 165 -11.61 16.23 -19.46
CA GLY A 165 -12.29 16.91 -18.35
C GLY A 165 -12.46 18.40 -18.61
N SER A 166 -11.48 19.06 -19.26
CA SER A 166 -11.57 20.47 -19.64
C SER A 166 -12.63 20.71 -20.71
N LEU A 167 -12.77 19.83 -21.70
CA LEU A 167 -13.79 19.91 -22.75
C LEU A 167 -15.20 19.64 -22.19
N GLU A 168 -15.34 18.70 -21.26
CA GLU A 168 -16.62 18.42 -20.58
C GLU A 168 -17.10 19.64 -19.77
N LYS A 169 -16.21 20.28 -19.00
CA LYS A 169 -16.52 21.52 -18.28
C LYS A 169 -16.90 22.67 -19.20
N LEU A 170 -16.21 22.83 -20.32
CA LEU A 170 -16.57 23.83 -21.35
C LEU A 170 -17.95 23.54 -21.95
N ARG A 171 -18.26 22.29 -22.24
CA ARG A 171 -19.58 21.90 -22.75
C ARG A 171 -20.68 22.19 -21.75
N GLU A 172 -20.49 21.89 -20.48
CA GLU A 172 -21.47 22.19 -19.42
C GLU A 172 -21.73 23.69 -19.28
N ASN A 173 -20.65 24.52 -19.34
CA ASN A 173 -20.75 25.97 -19.27
C ASN A 173 -21.40 26.63 -20.51
N LEU A 174 -21.44 25.95 -21.65
CA LEU A 174 -22.05 26.46 -22.88
C LEU A 174 -23.55 26.09 -23.01
N ILE A 175 -24.02 25.15 -22.17
CA ILE A 175 -25.42 24.69 -22.17
C ILE A 175 -26.26 25.46 -21.13
N HIS A 176 -25.64 26.26 -20.29
CA HIS A 176 -26.29 27.19 -19.33
C HIS A 176 -26.11 28.62 -19.78
#